data_ba0debb168eb2a55988f7e151ad4930e
#
_entry.id   ba0debb168eb2a55988f7e151ad4930e
#
_cell.length_a   1.000
_cell.length_b   1.000
_cell.length_c   1.000
_cell.angle_alpha   90.00
_cell.angle_beta   90.00
_cell.angle_gamma   90.00
#
_symmetry.space_group_name_H-M   'P 1'
#
loop_
_entity.id
_entity.type
_entity.pdbx_description
1 polymer ?
#
loop_
_entity_poly.entity_id
_entity_poly.type
_entity_poly.pdbx_seq_one_letter_code
_entity_poly.pdbx_strand_id
1 'polypeptide(L)'
;MKLEEIIGRKLYNTYYYDRFYYPGQELTRHADRDACEISVSVHVSTNLEGKDADWPFWIKTPDTYTDKKKTTVLVPGENRSLVLKPGDGLLYKGCERPHWRDAMPGLNKKKNKKLFGKKTPETETYYHQIFFHYVLQDGQRAQCAWDRAR
;
A
#
# COMPACT_ATOMS: atom_id res chain seq x y z
N MET A 1 7.44 4.72 20.19
CA MET A 1 6.65 5.08 18.96
C MET A 1 5.46 4.14 18.90
N LYS A 2 4.25 4.63 18.60
CA LYS A 2 3.02 3.81 18.59
C LYS A 2 3.14 2.52 17.73
N LEU A 3 3.89 2.59 16.63
CA LEU A 3 4.13 1.44 15.76
C LEU A 3 4.97 0.35 16.46
N GLU A 4 5.99 0.75 17.23
CA GLU A 4 6.80 -0.18 18.02
C GLU A 4 5.99 -0.89 19.12
N GLU A 5 4.97 -0.20 19.68
CA GLU A 5 4.05 -0.81 20.65
C GLU A 5 3.19 -1.90 20.00
N ILE A 6 2.72 -1.67 18.77
CA ILE A 6 1.93 -2.65 18.00
C ILE A 6 2.78 -3.87 17.63
N ILE A 7 4.03 -3.65 17.20
CA ILE A 7 4.92 -4.70 16.73
C ILE A 7 5.60 -5.43 17.89
N GLY A 8 5.72 -4.77 19.06
CA GLY A 8 6.43 -5.27 20.23
C GLY A 8 7.96 -5.27 20.08
N ARG A 9 8.51 -4.54 19.09
CA ARG A 9 9.94 -4.49 18.78
C ARG A 9 10.36 -3.07 18.35
N LYS A 10 11.64 -2.76 18.55
CA LYS A 10 12.24 -1.48 18.15
C LYS A 10 12.50 -1.43 16.66
N LEU A 11 12.31 -0.25 16.06
CA LEU A 11 12.42 0.00 14.63
C LEU A 11 13.45 1.09 14.33
N TYR A 12 14.19 0.90 13.23
CA TYR A 12 14.87 1.97 12.54
C TYR A 12 14.00 2.45 11.38
N ASN A 13 13.86 3.77 11.25
CA ASN A 13 13.32 4.43 10.08
C ASN A 13 14.28 4.24 8.91
N THR A 14 13.80 3.84 7.75
CA THR A 14 14.62 3.80 6.54
C THR A 14 14.33 5.00 5.64
N TYR A 15 13.17 5.06 5.03
CA TYR A 15 12.70 6.18 4.24
C TYR A 15 11.17 6.16 4.13
N TYR A 16 10.62 7.19 3.54
CA TYR A 16 9.22 7.23 3.13
C TYR A 16 9.13 7.54 1.64
N TYR A 17 8.02 7.16 1.03
CA TYR A 17 7.70 7.46 -0.34
C TYR A 17 6.31 8.09 -0.40
N ASP A 18 6.26 9.33 -0.90
CA ASP A 18 5.03 10.11 -1.06
C ASP A 18 4.58 10.00 -2.52
N ARG A 19 3.34 9.57 -2.74
CA ARG A 19 2.86 9.29 -4.08
C ARG A 19 1.43 9.75 -4.32
N PHE A 20 1.28 10.52 -5.40
CA PHE A 20 -0.01 10.77 -6.02
C PHE A 20 -0.21 9.80 -7.18
N TYR A 21 -1.34 9.12 -7.19
CA TYR A 21 -1.81 8.32 -8.31
C TYR A 21 -2.85 9.10 -9.08
N TYR A 22 -2.80 8.97 -10.39
CA TYR A 22 -3.76 9.55 -11.32
C TYR A 22 -4.46 8.44 -12.12
N PRO A 23 -5.65 8.71 -12.73
CA PRO A 23 -6.39 7.70 -13.46
C PRO A 23 -5.55 6.91 -14.46
N GLY A 24 -5.66 5.58 -14.40
CA GLY A 24 -4.88 4.65 -15.22
C GLY A 24 -3.52 4.26 -14.66
N GLN A 25 -2.99 4.95 -13.65
CA GLN A 25 -1.76 4.54 -12.96
C GLN A 25 -2.04 3.38 -12.01
N GLU A 26 -1.05 2.53 -11.85
CA GLU A 26 -1.11 1.33 -11.00
C GLU A 26 0.09 1.25 -10.06
N LEU A 27 0.01 0.37 -9.10
CA LEU A 27 1.16 -0.17 -8.37
C LEU A 27 1.33 -1.61 -8.81
N THR A 28 2.30 -1.86 -9.67
CA THR A 28 2.59 -3.21 -10.16
C THR A 28 2.83 -4.18 -9.01
N ARG A 29 2.36 -5.42 -9.15
CA ARG A 29 2.54 -6.44 -8.13
C ARG A 29 4.02 -6.71 -7.87
N HIS A 30 4.45 -6.52 -6.63
CA HIS A 30 5.83 -6.71 -6.18
C HIS A 30 5.88 -7.02 -4.68
N ALA A 31 7.02 -7.47 -4.20
CA ALA A 31 7.44 -7.37 -2.81
C ALA A 31 8.52 -6.30 -2.72
N ASP A 32 8.59 -5.63 -1.60
CA ASP A 32 9.56 -4.57 -1.36
C ASP A 32 10.99 -5.13 -1.20
N ARG A 33 11.96 -4.25 -1.28
CA ARG A 33 13.36 -4.54 -0.96
C ARG A 33 13.59 -4.63 0.55
N ASP A 34 14.74 -5.16 0.97
CA ASP A 34 15.07 -5.44 2.37
C ASP A 34 14.98 -4.23 3.32
N ALA A 35 15.22 -3.00 2.82
CA ALA A 35 15.04 -1.77 3.60
C ALA A 35 13.57 -1.46 3.96
N CYS A 36 12.62 -2.23 3.44
CA CYS A 36 11.17 -2.12 3.70
C CYS A 36 10.65 -3.38 4.42
N GLU A 37 11.40 -3.88 5.41
CA GLU A 37 11.00 -5.08 6.17
C GLU A 37 9.61 -4.94 6.78
N ILE A 38 9.35 -3.76 7.34
CA ILE A 38 8.04 -3.35 7.86
C ILE A 38 7.60 -2.13 7.07
N SER A 39 6.44 -2.21 6.44
CA SER A 39 5.87 -1.13 5.64
C SER A 39 4.51 -0.69 6.20
N VAL A 40 4.25 0.61 6.15
CA VAL A 40 2.94 1.18 6.46
C VAL A 40 2.48 2.02 5.28
N SER A 41 1.40 1.59 4.63
CA SER A 41 0.74 2.36 3.58
C SER A 41 -0.39 3.19 4.18
N VAL A 42 -0.31 4.51 4.09
CA VAL A 42 -1.31 5.43 4.62
C VAL A 42 -2.05 6.11 3.48
N HIS A 43 -3.38 6.01 3.47
CA HIS A 43 -4.21 6.82 2.59
C HIS A 43 -4.35 8.23 3.18
N VAL A 44 -3.87 9.23 2.47
CA VAL A 44 -3.92 10.62 2.94
C VAL A 44 -5.19 11.32 2.50
N SER A 45 -5.44 11.35 1.19
CA SER A 45 -6.61 12.02 0.61
C SER A 45 -6.91 11.53 -0.80
N THR A 46 -8.13 11.77 -1.24
CA THR A 46 -8.56 11.54 -2.63
C THR A 46 -9.74 12.43 -2.97
N ASN A 47 -9.94 12.71 -4.25
CA ASN A 47 -11.17 13.27 -4.79
C ASN A 47 -11.95 12.25 -5.65
N LEU A 48 -11.63 10.97 -5.54
CA LEU A 48 -12.46 9.90 -6.08
C LEU A 48 -13.82 9.88 -5.36
N GLU A 49 -14.89 9.60 -6.08
CA GLU A 49 -16.25 9.59 -5.55
C GLU A 49 -16.98 8.28 -5.88
N GLY A 50 -17.99 7.97 -5.08
CA GLY A 50 -18.81 6.78 -5.27
C GLY A 50 -17.99 5.50 -5.19
N LYS A 51 -18.23 4.56 -6.10
CA LYS A 51 -17.51 3.27 -6.14
C LYS A 51 -16.03 3.40 -6.48
N ASP A 52 -15.64 4.47 -7.17
CA ASP A 52 -14.23 4.72 -7.50
C ASP A 52 -13.41 5.07 -6.25
N ALA A 53 -14.04 5.61 -5.20
CA ALA A 53 -13.40 5.89 -3.91
C ALA A 53 -12.98 4.61 -3.17
N ASP A 54 -13.57 3.47 -3.51
CA ASP A 54 -13.24 2.15 -2.96
C ASP A 54 -12.08 1.46 -3.70
N TRP A 55 -11.17 2.23 -4.29
CA TRP A 55 -10.00 1.69 -5.00
C TRP A 55 -9.10 0.87 -4.07
N PRO A 56 -9.05 -0.48 -4.24
CA PRO A 56 -8.48 -1.35 -3.23
C PRO A 56 -6.94 -1.41 -3.29
N PHE A 57 -6.35 -1.65 -2.12
CA PHE A 57 -4.99 -2.15 -1.97
C PHE A 57 -5.04 -3.67 -1.87
N TRP A 58 -4.28 -4.36 -2.71
CA TRP A 58 -4.18 -5.81 -2.73
C TRP A 58 -2.92 -6.30 -2.03
N ILE A 59 -3.03 -7.39 -1.28
CA ILE A 59 -1.91 -8.04 -0.61
C ILE A 59 -2.11 -9.56 -0.60
N LYS A 60 -1.01 -10.30 -0.79
CA LYS A 60 -1.01 -11.75 -0.61
C LYS A 60 -0.79 -12.09 0.86
N THR A 61 -1.69 -12.87 1.45
CA THR A 61 -1.52 -13.41 2.82
C THR A 61 -0.36 -14.41 2.87
N PRO A 62 0.22 -14.69 4.07
CA PRO A 62 1.27 -15.69 4.19
C PRO A 62 0.78 -17.09 3.79
N ASP A 63 1.69 -17.87 3.25
CA ASP A 63 1.50 -19.30 3.18
C ASP A 63 1.49 -19.87 4.62
N THR A 64 0.65 -20.86 4.87
CA THR A 64 0.52 -21.51 6.16
C THR A 64 0.76 -23.00 6.02
N TYR A 65 1.08 -23.67 7.13
CA TYR A 65 1.21 -25.10 7.16
C TYR A 65 0.13 -25.69 8.05
N THR A 66 -0.48 -26.77 7.61
CA THR A 66 -1.50 -27.47 8.39
C THR A 66 -1.16 -28.96 8.41
N ASP A 67 -1.31 -29.59 9.57
CA ASP A 67 -1.11 -31.03 9.71
C ASP A 67 -2.40 -31.77 9.35
N LYS A 68 -2.31 -32.59 8.32
CA LYS A 68 -3.39 -33.51 7.92
C LYS A 68 -2.87 -34.96 8.00
N LYS A 69 -3.47 -35.73 8.89
CA LYS A 69 -3.17 -37.19 9.04
C LYS A 69 -1.66 -37.47 9.13
N LYS A 70 -0.93 -36.76 10.00
CA LYS A 70 0.53 -36.86 10.23
C LYS A 70 1.40 -36.38 9.05
N THR A 71 0.84 -35.63 8.12
CA THR A 71 1.60 -35.02 7.03
C THR A 71 1.40 -33.49 7.10
N THR A 72 2.50 -32.73 7.13
CA THR A 72 2.46 -31.29 7.05
C THR A 72 2.19 -30.87 5.60
N VAL A 73 1.10 -30.18 5.37
CA VAL A 73 0.67 -29.72 4.05
C VAL A 73 0.76 -28.21 3.97
N LEU A 74 1.40 -27.71 2.93
CA LEU A 74 1.43 -26.28 2.61
C LEU A 74 0.06 -25.82 2.12
N VAL A 75 -0.48 -24.78 2.76
CA VAL A 75 -1.66 -24.06 2.30
C VAL A 75 -1.21 -22.71 1.76
N PRO A 76 -1.26 -22.49 0.44
CA PRO A 76 -0.85 -21.22 -0.17
C PRO A 76 -1.65 -20.04 0.36
N GLY A 77 -0.97 -18.92 0.53
CA GLY A 77 -1.64 -17.66 0.87
C GLY A 77 -2.55 -17.16 -0.25
N GLU A 78 -3.57 -16.42 0.13
CA GLU A 78 -4.59 -15.86 -0.76
C GLU A 78 -4.36 -14.39 -1.04
N ASN A 79 -4.83 -13.92 -2.19
CA ASN A 79 -4.91 -12.49 -2.47
C ASN A 79 -6.10 -11.89 -1.72
N ARG A 80 -5.84 -10.85 -0.94
CA ARG A 80 -6.86 -10.10 -0.20
C ARG A 80 -6.82 -8.65 -0.61
N SER A 81 -7.98 -8.02 -0.66
CA SER A 81 -8.10 -6.58 -0.93
C SER A 81 -8.62 -5.84 0.29
N LEU A 82 -8.12 -4.62 0.47
CA LEU A 82 -8.55 -3.71 1.52
C LEU A 82 -8.81 -2.34 0.91
N VAL A 83 -9.91 -1.73 1.31
CA VAL A 83 -10.21 -0.33 1.02
C VAL A 83 -9.78 0.50 2.21
N LEU A 84 -8.84 1.42 1.99
CA LEU A 84 -8.38 2.36 3.00
C LEU A 84 -9.11 3.68 2.80
N LYS A 85 -9.67 4.23 3.87
CA LYS A 85 -10.22 5.58 3.89
C LYS A 85 -9.13 6.60 4.24
N PRO A 86 -9.30 7.89 3.93
CA PRO A 86 -8.37 8.92 4.38
C PRO A 86 -8.12 8.84 5.89
N GLY A 87 -6.84 8.75 6.28
CA GLY A 87 -6.39 8.53 7.65
C GLY A 87 -6.16 7.07 8.04
N ASP A 88 -6.64 6.10 7.26
CA ASP A 88 -6.34 4.69 7.50
C ASP A 88 -4.92 4.33 7.07
N GLY A 89 -4.32 3.39 7.79
CA GLY A 89 -3.02 2.81 7.48
C GLY A 89 -3.03 1.29 7.51
N LEU A 90 -2.36 0.67 6.56
CA LEU A 90 -2.12 -0.77 6.52
C LEU A 90 -0.67 -1.06 6.88
N LEU A 91 -0.47 -1.83 7.95
CA LEU A 91 0.82 -2.34 8.39
C LEU A 91 1.06 -3.75 7.84
N TYR A 92 2.20 -3.97 7.19
CA TYR A 92 2.55 -5.27 6.61
C TYR A 92 4.06 -5.46 6.49
N LYS A 93 4.48 -6.71 6.27
CA LYS A 93 5.87 -7.08 6.01
C LYS A 93 6.17 -6.87 4.53
N GLY A 94 6.75 -5.72 4.18
CA GLY A 94 6.92 -5.28 2.78
C GLY A 94 7.73 -6.26 1.94
N CYS A 95 8.86 -6.78 2.47
CA CYS A 95 9.73 -7.73 1.74
C CYS A 95 9.10 -9.11 1.56
N GLU A 96 8.12 -9.49 2.40
CA GLU A 96 7.58 -10.85 2.42
C GLU A 96 6.22 -10.96 1.74
N ARG A 97 5.50 -9.85 1.61
CA ARG A 97 4.10 -9.81 1.14
C ARG A 97 4.00 -9.15 -0.21
N PRO A 98 3.80 -9.92 -1.29
CA PRO A 98 3.44 -9.33 -2.58
C PRO A 98 2.21 -8.46 -2.43
N HIS A 99 2.29 -7.23 -2.92
CA HIS A 99 1.22 -6.26 -2.85
C HIS A 99 1.15 -5.41 -4.12
N TRP A 100 -0.03 -4.83 -4.39
CA TRP A 100 -0.27 -4.06 -5.61
C TRP A 100 -1.56 -3.23 -5.53
N ARG A 101 -1.75 -2.39 -6.52
CA ARG A 101 -3.02 -1.76 -6.86
C ARG A 101 -3.25 -1.90 -8.36
N ASP A 102 -4.45 -2.27 -8.74
CA ASP A 102 -4.88 -2.25 -10.14
C ASP A 102 -4.92 -0.81 -10.65
N ALA A 103 -5.09 -0.62 -11.97
CA ALA A 103 -5.16 0.72 -12.55
C ALA A 103 -6.21 1.58 -11.84
N MET A 104 -5.81 2.80 -11.44
CA MET A 104 -6.69 3.74 -10.75
C MET A 104 -7.90 4.09 -11.62
N PRO A 105 -9.13 4.00 -11.10
CA PRO A 105 -10.33 4.37 -11.83
C PRO A 105 -10.43 5.89 -12.08
N GLY A 106 -11.42 6.32 -12.85
CA GLY A 106 -11.73 7.74 -13.07
C GLY A 106 -11.44 8.29 -14.47
N LEU A 107 -10.90 7.47 -15.39
CA LEU A 107 -10.64 7.89 -16.79
C LEU A 107 -11.89 8.33 -17.56
N ASN A 108 -13.08 7.93 -17.15
CA ASN A 108 -14.32 8.10 -17.91
C ASN A 108 -15.17 9.33 -17.52
N LYS A 109 -14.72 10.19 -16.65
CA LYS A 109 -15.49 11.39 -16.25
C LYS A 109 -15.31 12.61 -17.17
N LYS A 110 -14.92 12.42 -18.45
CA LYS A 110 -15.05 13.47 -19.45
C LYS A 110 -16.51 13.55 -19.96
N LYS A 111 -17.46 13.84 -19.11
CA LYS A 111 -18.71 14.47 -19.53
C LYS A 111 -18.59 15.96 -19.29
N ASN A 112 -18.08 16.68 -20.33
CA ASN A 112 -18.18 18.13 -20.44
C ASN A 112 -19.62 18.57 -20.15
N LYS A 113 -19.95 18.91 -18.93
CA LYS A 113 -21.10 19.75 -18.66
C LYS A 113 -20.67 21.18 -19.00
N LYS A 114 -20.83 21.57 -20.26
CA LYS A 114 -20.93 23.00 -20.60
C LYS A 114 -22.17 23.56 -19.93
N LEU A 115 -22.01 24.12 -18.76
CA LEU A 115 -23.04 24.96 -18.16
C LEU A 115 -22.50 26.39 -18.23
N PHE A 116 -23.10 27.18 -19.13
CA PHE A 116 -22.89 28.64 -19.26
C PHE A 116 -21.42 29.12 -19.32
N GLY A 117 -20.67 28.70 -20.34
CA GLY A 117 -19.55 29.50 -20.88
C GLY A 117 -18.31 29.71 -19.97
N LYS A 118 -18.30 29.33 -18.72
CA LYS A 118 -17.11 29.34 -17.85
C LYS A 118 -16.57 27.97 -17.64
N LYS A 119 -15.34 27.67 -18.11
CA LYS A 119 -14.58 26.50 -17.68
C LYS A 119 -14.25 26.71 -16.20
N THR A 120 -14.89 25.96 -15.32
CA THR A 120 -14.32 25.72 -13.99
C THR A 120 -13.03 24.92 -14.20
N PRO A 121 -11.92 25.27 -13.52
CA PRO A 121 -10.73 24.44 -13.58
C PRO A 121 -11.12 23.01 -13.11
N GLU A 122 -11.01 22.03 -14.02
CA GLU A 122 -11.20 20.62 -13.67
C GLU A 122 -10.09 20.27 -12.67
N THR A 123 -10.46 20.03 -11.44
CA THR A 123 -9.55 19.44 -10.45
C THR A 123 -9.18 18.04 -10.96
N GLU A 124 -7.90 17.82 -11.20
CA GLU A 124 -7.41 16.52 -11.65
C GLU A 124 -7.76 15.44 -10.60
N THR A 125 -8.31 14.31 -11.06
CA THR A 125 -8.63 13.19 -10.17
C THR A 125 -7.35 12.57 -9.64
N TYR A 126 -7.26 12.38 -8.32
CA TYR A 126 -6.06 11.85 -7.67
C TYR A 126 -6.39 10.94 -6.49
N TYR A 127 -5.40 10.11 -6.11
CA TYR A 127 -5.34 9.37 -4.85
C TYR A 127 -3.96 9.56 -4.24
N HIS A 128 -3.91 10.14 -3.03
CA HIS A 128 -2.67 10.46 -2.34
C HIS A 128 -2.38 9.41 -1.27
N GLN A 129 -1.22 8.79 -1.36
CA GLN A 129 -0.76 7.73 -0.46
C GLN A 129 0.70 7.98 -0.05
N ILE A 130 1.00 7.71 1.23
CA ILE A 130 2.37 7.72 1.75
C ILE A 130 2.72 6.31 2.21
N PHE A 131 3.92 5.87 1.85
CA PHE A 131 4.51 4.61 2.31
C PHE A 131 5.63 4.95 3.28
N PHE A 132 5.55 4.44 4.50
CA PHE A 132 6.62 4.52 5.49
C PHE A 132 7.29 3.16 5.61
N HIS A 133 8.62 3.16 5.67
CA HIS A 133 9.41 1.93 5.69
C HIS A 133 10.35 1.90 6.89
N TYR A 134 10.47 0.71 7.45
CA TYR A 134 11.25 0.45 8.66
C TYR A 134 11.93 -0.92 8.56
N VAL A 135 12.98 -1.09 9.36
CA VAL A 135 13.60 -2.39 9.65
C VAL A 135 13.64 -2.60 11.17
N LEU A 136 13.61 -3.86 11.60
CA LEU A 136 13.76 -4.21 13.01
C LEU A 136 15.19 -3.91 13.47
N GLN A 137 15.36 -3.22 14.61
CA GLN A 137 16.69 -2.88 15.14
C GLN A 137 17.52 -4.09 15.51
N ASP A 138 16.87 -5.16 15.98
CA ASP A 138 17.45 -6.44 16.38
C ASP A 138 17.24 -7.54 15.33
N GLY A 139 16.85 -7.15 14.09
CA GLY A 139 16.59 -8.05 12.97
C GLY A 139 17.80 -8.24 12.04
N GLN A 140 17.71 -9.24 11.17
CA GLN A 140 18.75 -9.51 10.16
C GLN A 140 18.90 -8.40 9.13
N ARG A 141 17.91 -7.51 9.02
CA ARG A 141 17.90 -6.38 8.06
C ARG A 141 18.24 -5.04 8.70
N ALA A 142 18.71 -5.02 9.97
CA ALA A 142 19.04 -3.79 10.68
C ALA A 142 20.04 -2.90 9.92
N GLN A 143 21.03 -3.50 9.23
CA GLN A 143 22.00 -2.78 8.41
C GLN A 143 21.38 -2.03 7.22
N CYS A 144 20.19 -2.47 6.75
CA CYS A 144 19.48 -1.80 5.66
C CYS A 144 18.85 -0.46 6.08
N ALA A 145 18.88 -0.12 7.38
CA ALA A 145 18.45 1.20 7.87
C ALA A 145 19.20 2.36 7.20
N TRP A 146 20.43 2.11 6.78
CA TRP A 146 21.33 3.10 6.17
C TRP A 146 21.42 2.97 4.64
N ASP A 147 20.70 2.01 4.07
CA ASP A 147 20.60 1.83 2.63
C ASP A 147 19.81 2.97 2.00
N ARG A 148 20.52 3.87 1.33
CA ARG A 148 19.97 5.00 0.59
C ARG A 148 19.88 4.76 -0.91
N ALA A 149 20.07 3.54 -1.38
CA ALA A 149 19.90 3.19 -2.79
C ALA A 149 18.43 3.40 -3.19
N ARG A 150 18.21 4.29 -4.13
CA ARG A 150 16.91 4.63 -4.69
C ARG A 150 16.68 3.87 -5.98
#